data_e223fdb322c834bbab7f623284e820ae
#
_entry.id   e223fdb322c834bbab7f623284e820ae
#
_cell.length_a   1.000
_cell.length_b   1.000
_cell.length_c   1.000
_cell.angle_alpha   90.00
_cell.angle_beta   90.00
_cell.angle_gamma   90.00
#
_symmetry.space_group_name_H-M   'P 1'
#
loop_
_entity.id
_entity.type
_entity.pdbx_description
1 polymer ?
#
loop_
_entity_poly.entity_id
_entity_poly.type
_entity_poly.pdbx_seq_one_letter_code
_entity_poly.pdbx_strand_id
1 'polypeptide(L)'
;MKDINHLKERLSQGRITRRDFIRSAIALGVALPTATSLSSAVLAATPNKGGMLRQALTGGASSDSLDPATYLDSYMINVGMGQLRNNLTEIDENNQLVPELAESWDSSDGQTWAFKLRQGVEFHNGRSLKASDVVASIQHHLGEKTKSAAKGIVSQITDITADGDHQVTMVLEGPNADFPYLMSDYHLGICPANDDGTIDTQSGLGTGGYKLESFDPGVRTLTVRNPNYWKXGRAHFDSVETLFISDTGARENGLMSDELDXITSPAAATAGRLAKRPGIEVFYTNGNQHCTLPMLNNVSPFNDNNVVMALKHAINRQEWLEKIWFGYASLGNDIPIGPANRYRATNEEIPQREYDLDKAKYYMKEAGRSSLDLKISVADTAFQNSDDACVLFQETARPAGINIEVVRKPEDGYWSNVXXXXXXXXVVLGWPPDRRLDVQPGVL
;
A
#
# COMPACT_ATOMS: atom_id res chain seq x y z
N MET A 1 -0.72 8.47 31.95
CA MET A 1 -1.10 8.80 30.56
C MET A 1 -1.85 7.67 29.86
N LYS A 2 -1.45 6.38 30.03
CA LYS A 2 -2.16 5.25 29.40
C LYS A 2 -3.67 5.25 29.72
N ASP A 3 -4.03 5.58 30.94
CA ASP A 3 -5.42 5.50 31.39
C ASP A 3 -6.32 6.57 30.73
N ILE A 4 -5.83 7.79 30.52
CA ILE A 4 -6.64 8.83 29.87
C ILE A 4 -6.85 8.53 28.37
N ASN A 5 -5.86 7.94 27.71
CA ASN A 5 -5.99 7.54 26.30
C ASN A 5 -7.02 6.41 26.15
N HIS A 6 -7.01 5.46 27.07
CA HIS A 6 -8.03 4.40 27.08
C HIS A 6 -9.45 4.98 27.27
N LEU A 7 -9.59 5.98 28.14
CA LEU A 7 -10.89 6.66 28.31
C LEU A 7 -11.32 7.39 27.03
N LYS A 8 -10.37 8.07 26.36
CA LYS A 8 -10.64 8.75 25.08
C LYS A 8 -11.16 7.76 24.03
N GLU A 9 -10.48 6.63 23.93
CA GLU A 9 -10.87 5.56 23.01
C GLU A 9 -12.28 5.04 23.32
N ARG A 10 -12.58 4.75 24.57
CA ARG A 10 -13.90 4.27 24.98
C ARG A 10 -15.02 5.29 24.68
N LEU A 11 -14.69 6.59 24.87
CA LEU A 11 -15.65 7.66 24.56
C LEU A 11 -15.91 7.76 23.06
N SER A 12 -14.84 7.71 22.24
CA SER A 12 -14.97 7.79 20.78
C SER A 12 -15.73 6.58 20.21
N GLN A 13 -15.62 5.42 20.87
CA GLN A 13 -16.34 4.20 20.47
C GLN A 13 -17.78 4.14 21.03
N GLY A 14 -18.21 5.17 21.77
CA GLY A 14 -19.54 5.17 22.38
C GLY A 14 -19.71 4.18 23.52
N ARG A 15 -18.61 3.64 24.05
CA ARG A 15 -18.64 2.65 25.14
C ARG A 15 -18.80 3.26 26.52
N ILE A 16 -18.62 4.58 26.63
CA ILE A 16 -18.93 5.35 27.84
C ILE A 16 -19.55 6.67 27.42
N THR A 17 -20.34 7.25 28.31
CA THR A 17 -20.95 8.56 28.05
C THR A 17 -19.94 9.67 28.29
N ARG A 18 -20.22 10.87 27.75
CA ARG A 18 -19.43 12.07 28.02
C ARG A 18 -19.32 12.32 29.54
N ARG A 19 -20.41 12.12 30.27
CA ARG A 19 -20.45 12.29 31.71
C ARG A 19 -19.51 11.32 32.44
N ASP A 20 -19.55 10.06 32.02
CA ASP A 20 -18.68 9.02 32.60
C ASP A 20 -17.21 9.28 32.27
N PHE A 21 -16.90 9.74 31.05
CA PHE A 21 -15.55 10.15 30.70
C PHE A 21 -15.05 11.25 31.63
N ILE A 22 -15.83 12.32 31.80
CA ILE A 22 -15.44 13.47 32.66
C ILE A 22 -15.19 13.00 34.09
N ARG A 23 -16.12 12.20 34.66
CA ARG A 23 -15.96 11.65 36.00
C ARG A 23 -14.69 10.83 36.16
N SER A 24 -14.45 9.95 35.21
CA SER A 24 -13.26 9.06 35.23
C SER A 24 -11.96 9.86 35.05
N ALA A 25 -11.97 10.85 34.15
CA ALA A 25 -10.80 11.72 33.96
C ALA A 25 -10.45 12.51 35.21
N ILE A 26 -11.47 13.04 35.91
CA ILE A 26 -11.28 13.73 37.17
C ILE A 26 -10.71 12.77 38.22
N ALA A 27 -11.21 11.53 38.28
CA ALA A 27 -10.69 10.52 39.19
C ALA A 27 -9.22 10.19 38.91
N LEU A 28 -8.76 10.43 37.69
CA LEU A 28 -7.35 10.28 37.30
C LEU A 28 -6.54 11.58 37.49
N GLY A 29 -7.12 12.58 38.13
CA GLY A 29 -6.43 13.83 38.46
C GLY A 29 -6.52 14.92 37.40
N VAL A 30 -7.36 14.75 36.38
CA VAL A 30 -7.54 15.78 35.33
C VAL A 30 -8.51 16.85 35.85
N ALA A 31 -8.13 18.12 35.76
CA ALA A 31 -9.01 19.21 36.18
C ALA A 31 -10.30 19.27 35.37
N LEU A 32 -11.40 19.65 35.96
CA LEU A 32 -12.72 19.65 35.31
C LEU A 32 -12.74 20.42 33.97
N PRO A 33 -12.19 21.65 33.87
CA PRO A 33 -12.19 22.33 32.57
C PRO A 33 -11.43 21.54 31.49
N THR A 34 -10.30 20.94 31.88
CA THR A 34 -9.49 20.11 30.95
C THR A 34 -10.23 18.83 30.56
N ALA A 35 -10.87 18.14 31.52
CA ALA A 35 -11.65 16.92 31.21
C ALA A 35 -12.82 17.26 30.30
N THR A 36 -13.48 18.40 30.51
CA THR A 36 -14.58 18.86 29.66
C THR A 36 -14.09 19.17 28.25
N SER A 37 -12.98 19.91 28.13
CA SER A 37 -12.37 20.22 26.83
C SER A 37 -11.94 18.96 26.09
N LEU A 38 -11.29 18.03 26.79
CA LEU A 38 -10.87 16.74 26.18
C LEU A 38 -12.08 15.94 25.70
N SER A 39 -13.17 15.88 26.48
CA SER A 39 -14.37 15.13 26.07
C SER A 39 -14.99 15.76 24.82
N SER A 40 -15.02 17.09 24.75
CA SER A 40 -15.56 17.80 23.59
C SER A 40 -14.70 17.55 22.34
N ALA A 41 -13.37 17.59 22.49
CA ALA A 41 -12.45 17.33 21.39
C ALA A 41 -12.59 15.89 20.87
N VAL A 42 -12.73 14.92 21.78
CA VAL A 42 -12.90 13.51 21.38
C VAL A 42 -14.23 13.34 20.62
N LEU A 43 -15.32 13.93 21.13
CA LEU A 43 -16.64 13.79 20.46
C LEU A 43 -16.67 14.54 19.13
N ALA A 44 -15.99 15.67 19.02
CA ALA A 44 -15.89 16.42 17.75
C ALA A 44 -15.10 15.62 16.70
N ALA A 45 -14.13 14.80 17.14
CA ALA A 45 -13.34 13.96 16.25
C ALA A 45 -13.95 12.57 16.01
N THR A 46 -15.08 12.26 16.69
CA THR A 46 -15.74 10.95 16.54
C THR A 46 -16.45 10.87 15.18
N PRO A 47 -16.15 9.87 14.37
CA PRO A 47 -16.80 9.75 13.07
C PRO A 47 -18.31 9.61 13.18
N ASN A 48 -19.02 10.25 12.27
CA ASN A 48 -20.46 10.07 12.11
C ASN A 48 -20.73 8.68 11.53
N LYS A 49 -21.84 8.06 11.94
CA LYS A 49 -22.23 6.75 11.43
C LYS A 49 -23.35 6.91 10.40
N GLY A 50 -23.31 6.06 9.39
CA GLY A 50 -24.34 6.01 8.37
C GLY A 50 -23.93 6.64 7.06
N GLY A 51 -24.85 6.61 6.11
CA GLY A 51 -24.62 7.16 4.78
C GLY A 51 -23.78 6.27 3.89
N MET A 52 -23.59 6.73 2.66
CA MET A 52 -22.76 6.04 1.66
C MET A 52 -21.46 6.83 1.46
N LEU A 53 -20.33 6.13 1.48
CA LEU A 53 -19.06 6.70 1.02
C LEU A 53 -18.94 6.43 -0.48
N ARG A 54 -18.84 7.49 -1.28
CA ARG A 54 -18.65 7.40 -2.73
C ARG A 54 -17.21 7.77 -3.04
N GLN A 55 -16.40 6.77 -3.39
CA GLN A 55 -14.98 7.01 -3.64
C GLN A 55 -14.58 6.62 -5.06
N ALA A 56 -13.65 7.38 -5.64
CA ALA A 56 -13.08 7.05 -6.94
C ALA A 56 -11.58 6.86 -6.81
N LEU A 57 -11.11 5.70 -7.26
CA LEU A 57 -9.72 5.28 -7.12
C LEU A 57 -9.09 5.06 -8.49
N THR A 58 -7.75 5.09 -8.51
CA THR A 58 -6.95 4.67 -9.66
C THR A 58 -6.65 3.17 -9.56
N GLY A 59 -6.08 2.62 -10.62
CA GLY A 59 -5.51 1.27 -10.61
C GLY A 59 -6.49 0.13 -10.77
N GLY A 60 -7.70 0.42 -11.23
CA GLY A 60 -8.65 -0.62 -11.59
C GLY A 60 -8.35 -1.17 -12.98
N ALA A 61 -8.73 -2.41 -13.23
CA ALA A 61 -8.53 -3.07 -14.52
C ALA A 61 -9.67 -4.05 -14.80
N SER A 62 -9.95 -4.27 -16.08
CA SER A 62 -10.97 -5.23 -16.49
C SER A 62 -10.64 -6.67 -16.08
N SER A 63 -9.36 -6.93 -15.78
CA SER A 63 -8.87 -8.23 -15.29
C SER A 63 -8.91 -8.36 -13.76
N ASP A 64 -9.39 -7.36 -13.03
CA ASP A 64 -9.45 -7.41 -11.57
C ASP A 64 -10.24 -8.63 -11.09
N SER A 65 -9.78 -9.20 -10.00
CA SER A 65 -10.35 -10.42 -9.42
C SER A 65 -10.43 -10.26 -7.90
N LEU A 66 -11.35 -10.96 -7.28
CA LEU A 66 -11.50 -11.00 -5.83
C LEU A 66 -10.46 -11.92 -5.17
N ASP A 67 -9.65 -12.63 -5.95
CA ASP A 67 -8.57 -13.47 -5.43
C ASP A 67 -7.42 -12.58 -4.93
N PRO A 68 -7.10 -12.58 -3.62
CA PRO A 68 -6.05 -11.70 -3.11
C PRO A 68 -4.66 -11.98 -3.72
N ALA A 69 -4.43 -13.18 -4.26
CA ALA A 69 -3.17 -13.51 -4.93
C ALA A 69 -2.90 -12.63 -6.17
N THR A 70 -3.95 -11.99 -6.70
CA THR A 70 -3.88 -11.21 -7.95
C THR A 70 -3.83 -9.70 -7.74
N TYR A 71 -3.89 -9.21 -6.51
CA TYR A 71 -3.94 -7.77 -6.26
C TYR A 71 -2.64 -7.11 -6.70
N LEU A 72 -2.73 -6.08 -7.54
CA LEU A 72 -1.56 -5.37 -8.07
C LEU A 72 -1.61 -3.86 -7.87
N ASP A 73 -2.78 -3.29 -7.61
CA ASP A 73 -2.92 -1.84 -7.56
C ASP A 73 -3.96 -1.39 -6.53
N SER A 74 -4.00 -0.11 -6.30
CA SER A 74 -4.74 0.54 -5.21
C SER A 74 -6.22 0.19 -5.16
N TYR A 75 -6.87 -0.01 -6.33
CA TYR A 75 -8.29 -0.33 -6.37
C TYR A 75 -8.58 -1.64 -5.62
N MET A 76 -7.94 -2.74 -6.06
CA MET A 76 -8.19 -4.05 -5.43
C MET A 76 -7.60 -4.15 -4.03
N ILE A 77 -6.51 -3.42 -3.73
CA ILE A 77 -5.99 -3.35 -2.36
C ILE A 77 -7.03 -2.70 -1.44
N ASN A 78 -7.64 -1.60 -1.88
CA ASN A 78 -8.68 -0.92 -1.08
C ASN A 78 -9.91 -1.81 -0.90
N VAL A 79 -10.39 -2.45 -1.97
CA VAL A 79 -11.57 -3.33 -1.90
C VAL A 79 -11.27 -4.56 -1.05
N GLY A 80 -10.16 -5.24 -1.32
CA GLY A 80 -9.82 -6.50 -0.65
C GLY A 80 -9.44 -6.31 0.79
N MET A 81 -8.29 -5.67 1.03
CA MET A 81 -7.76 -5.48 2.39
C MET A 81 -8.49 -4.37 3.14
N GLY A 82 -8.88 -3.31 2.44
CA GLY A 82 -9.51 -2.15 3.08
C GLY A 82 -10.96 -2.38 3.49
N GLN A 83 -11.68 -3.26 2.82
CA GLN A 83 -13.12 -3.42 3.06
C GLN A 83 -13.51 -4.86 3.41
N LEU A 84 -13.10 -5.86 2.59
CA LEU A 84 -13.66 -7.21 2.66
C LEU A 84 -12.92 -8.13 3.64
N ARG A 85 -11.61 -8.00 3.77
CA ARG A 85 -10.78 -8.99 4.45
C ARG A 85 -9.84 -8.35 5.47
N ASN A 86 -9.34 -9.19 6.37
CA ASN A 86 -8.29 -8.81 7.32
C ASN A 86 -7.13 -9.79 7.19
N ASN A 87 -5.97 -9.34 7.64
CA ASN A 87 -4.73 -10.11 7.68
C ASN A 87 -4.47 -10.64 9.10
N LEU A 88 -3.39 -11.37 9.30
CA LEU A 88 -2.97 -11.77 10.65
C LEU A 88 -2.48 -10.56 11.45
N THR A 89 -1.72 -9.68 10.80
CA THR A 89 -1.15 -8.49 11.42
C THR A 89 -1.47 -7.27 10.56
N GLU A 90 -1.33 -6.10 11.13
CA GLU A 90 -1.65 -4.82 10.47
C GLU A 90 -0.56 -3.80 10.76
N ILE A 91 -0.31 -2.90 9.82
CA ILE A 91 0.56 -1.74 10.03
C ILE A 91 -0.35 -0.54 10.29
N ASP A 92 -0.19 0.08 11.44
CA ASP A 92 -1.04 1.19 11.83
C ASP A 92 -0.57 2.53 11.22
N GLU A 93 -1.31 3.61 11.50
CA GLU A 93 -1.02 4.95 10.98
C GLU A 93 0.31 5.53 11.48
N ASN A 94 0.93 4.89 12.47
CA ASN A 94 2.24 5.28 12.99
C ASN A 94 3.36 4.37 12.46
N ASN A 95 3.07 3.57 11.45
CA ASN A 95 3.98 2.59 10.85
C ASN A 95 4.43 1.52 11.86
N GLN A 96 3.56 1.18 12.81
CA GLN A 96 3.85 0.16 13.81
C GLN A 96 3.09 -1.13 13.50
N LEU A 97 3.74 -2.26 13.72
CA LEU A 97 3.10 -3.56 13.59
C LEU A 97 2.14 -3.77 14.78
N VAL A 98 0.89 -4.02 14.47
CA VAL A 98 -0.16 -4.22 15.49
C VAL A 98 -0.94 -5.50 15.21
N PRO A 99 -1.56 -6.09 16.25
CA PRO A 99 -2.42 -7.26 16.08
C PRO A 99 -3.63 -6.97 15.17
N GLU A 100 -3.93 -7.95 14.27
CA GLU A 100 -5.18 -7.91 13.51
C GLU A 100 -5.95 -9.20 13.81
N LEU A 101 -6.06 -10.19 12.89
CA LEU A 101 -6.72 -11.47 13.22
C LEU A 101 -5.92 -12.29 14.22
N ALA A 102 -4.59 -12.15 14.23
CA ALA A 102 -3.78 -12.67 15.31
C ALA A 102 -3.78 -11.67 16.46
N GLU A 103 -4.22 -12.08 17.64
CA GLU A 103 -4.17 -11.20 18.83
C GLU A 103 -2.76 -11.12 19.42
N SER A 104 -1.91 -12.11 19.10
CA SER A 104 -0.49 -12.13 19.52
C SER A 104 0.28 -13.13 18.67
N TRP A 105 1.60 -13.04 18.72
CA TRP A 105 2.52 -13.98 18.08
C TRP A 105 3.80 -14.09 18.88
N ASP A 106 4.48 -15.21 18.74
CA ASP A 106 5.70 -15.48 19.49
C ASP A 106 6.62 -16.43 18.72
N SER A 107 7.91 -16.30 18.98
CA SER A 107 8.94 -17.22 18.48
C SER A 107 10.14 -17.17 19.42
N SER A 108 10.64 -18.32 19.82
CA SER A 108 11.85 -18.38 20.66
C SER A 108 13.15 -18.37 19.83
N ASP A 109 13.04 -18.68 18.52
CA ASP A 109 14.21 -18.86 17.66
C ASP A 109 14.16 -18.00 16.38
N GLY A 110 13.05 -17.28 16.18
CA GLY A 110 12.84 -16.50 14.96
C GLY A 110 12.51 -17.35 13.74
N GLN A 111 12.48 -18.67 13.87
CA GLN A 111 12.24 -19.60 12.77
C GLN A 111 10.88 -20.29 12.89
N THR A 112 10.46 -20.64 14.09
CA THR A 112 9.15 -21.23 14.36
C THR A 112 8.27 -20.17 15.00
N TRP A 113 7.23 -19.74 14.29
CA TRP A 113 6.33 -18.67 14.71
C TRP A 113 4.95 -19.21 15.04
N ALA A 114 4.45 -18.91 16.24
CA ALA A 114 3.08 -19.26 16.65
C ALA A 114 2.23 -17.97 16.63
N PHE A 115 1.11 -18.01 15.91
CA PHE A 115 0.14 -16.93 15.87
C PHE A 115 -1.14 -17.37 16.57
N LYS A 116 -1.51 -16.65 17.62
CA LYS A 116 -2.75 -16.91 18.36
C LYS A 116 -3.87 -16.08 17.78
N LEU A 117 -4.95 -16.72 17.32
CA LEU A 117 -6.06 -16.06 16.67
C LEU A 117 -7.08 -15.51 17.66
N ARG A 118 -7.70 -14.39 17.30
CA ARG A 118 -8.83 -13.84 18.04
C ARG A 118 -9.99 -14.83 18.00
N GLN A 119 -10.69 -14.95 19.11
CA GLN A 119 -11.91 -15.74 19.19
C GLN A 119 -13.11 -14.87 18.89
N GLY A 120 -14.18 -15.47 18.38
CA GLY A 120 -15.44 -14.77 18.11
C GLY A 120 -15.45 -13.96 16.82
N VAL A 121 -14.44 -14.09 15.97
CA VAL A 121 -14.42 -13.45 14.64
C VAL A 121 -15.24 -14.31 13.69
N GLU A 122 -16.13 -13.67 12.94
CA GLU A 122 -16.98 -14.34 11.94
C GLU A 122 -16.67 -13.81 10.53
N PHE A 123 -16.75 -14.71 9.56
CA PHE A 123 -16.85 -14.31 8.15
C PHE A 123 -18.20 -13.67 7.90
N HIS A 124 -18.33 -12.99 6.78
CA HIS A 124 -19.57 -12.26 6.41
C HIS A 124 -20.82 -13.11 6.35
N ASN A 125 -20.68 -14.43 6.22
CA ASN A 125 -21.81 -15.38 6.21
C ASN A 125 -22.10 -15.96 7.60
N GLY A 126 -21.43 -15.49 8.65
CA GLY A 126 -21.65 -15.93 10.03
C GLY A 126 -20.81 -17.14 10.46
N ARG A 127 -20.03 -17.72 9.53
CA ARG A 127 -19.14 -18.85 9.88
C ARG A 127 -17.95 -18.33 10.70
N SER A 128 -17.61 -19.02 11.78
CA SER A 128 -16.48 -18.64 12.63
C SER A 128 -15.15 -18.78 11.90
N LEU A 129 -14.24 -17.84 12.13
CA LEU A 129 -12.85 -17.92 11.68
C LEU A 129 -12.12 -19.00 12.50
N LYS A 130 -11.39 -19.84 11.80
CA LYS A 130 -10.58 -20.90 12.42
C LYS A 130 -9.15 -20.89 11.86
N ALA A 131 -8.25 -21.53 12.60
CA ALA A 131 -6.86 -21.68 12.17
C ALA A 131 -6.73 -22.37 10.80
N SER A 132 -7.65 -23.30 10.48
CA SER A 132 -7.67 -23.96 9.17
C SER A 132 -7.91 -22.97 8.02
N ASP A 133 -8.65 -21.87 8.25
CA ASP A 133 -8.83 -20.83 7.22
C ASP A 133 -7.52 -20.10 6.96
N VAL A 134 -6.77 -19.82 8.01
CA VAL A 134 -5.46 -19.15 7.88
C VAL A 134 -4.48 -20.07 7.15
N VAL A 135 -4.42 -21.34 7.53
CA VAL A 135 -3.55 -22.32 6.88
C VAL A 135 -3.87 -22.40 5.38
N ALA A 136 -5.14 -22.57 5.02
CA ALA A 136 -5.55 -22.66 3.62
C ALA A 136 -5.25 -21.36 2.86
N SER A 137 -5.47 -20.19 3.48
CA SER A 137 -5.23 -18.90 2.85
C SER A 137 -3.74 -18.70 2.53
N ILE A 138 -2.86 -19.04 3.47
CA ILE A 138 -1.42 -18.92 3.23
C ILE A 138 -0.95 -19.95 2.19
N GLN A 139 -1.45 -21.18 2.27
CA GLN A 139 -1.10 -22.24 1.30
C GLN A 139 -1.50 -21.88 -0.13
N HIS A 140 -2.52 -21.05 -0.31
CA HIS A 140 -2.96 -20.56 -1.63
C HIS A 140 -1.82 -19.85 -2.38
N HIS A 141 -0.89 -19.25 -1.64
CA HIS A 141 0.25 -18.50 -2.21
C HIS A 141 1.51 -19.36 -2.34
N LEU A 142 1.49 -20.61 -1.85
CA LEU A 142 2.64 -21.53 -1.87
C LEU A 142 2.51 -22.53 -3.02
N GLY A 143 3.60 -23.21 -3.32
CA GLY A 143 3.63 -24.25 -4.33
C GLY A 143 4.29 -23.80 -5.62
N GLU A 144 4.80 -24.75 -6.35
CA GLU A 144 5.58 -24.49 -7.57
C GLU A 144 4.76 -23.82 -8.67
N LYS A 145 3.48 -24.18 -8.78
CA LYS A 145 2.60 -23.72 -9.85
C LYS A 145 1.85 -22.44 -9.56
N THR A 146 1.96 -21.92 -8.33
CA THR A 146 1.24 -20.70 -7.98
C THR A 146 1.75 -19.50 -8.79
N LYS A 147 0.82 -18.68 -9.24
CA LYS A 147 1.12 -17.40 -9.89
C LYS A 147 0.90 -16.23 -8.92
N SER A 148 0.76 -16.51 -7.65
CA SER A 148 0.53 -15.49 -6.63
C SER A 148 1.64 -14.44 -6.64
N ALA A 149 1.26 -13.17 -6.61
CA ALA A 149 2.19 -12.06 -6.46
C ALA A 149 2.89 -12.10 -5.09
N ALA A 150 2.31 -12.80 -4.10
CA ALA A 150 2.89 -12.97 -2.76
C ALA A 150 3.81 -14.18 -2.66
N LYS A 151 4.06 -14.92 -3.76
CA LYS A 151 4.89 -16.13 -3.70
C LYS A 151 6.24 -15.88 -3.03
N GLY A 152 6.91 -14.81 -3.41
CA GLY A 152 8.22 -14.45 -2.84
C GLY A 152 8.16 -14.10 -1.35
N ILE A 153 7.01 -13.62 -0.88
CA ILE A 153 6.84 -13.25 0.54
C ILE A 153 6.75 -14.51 1.41
N VAL A 154 5.97 -15.50 0.96
CA VAL A 154 5.66 -16.69 1.76
C VAL A 154 6.57 -17.88 1.46
N SER A 155 7.42 -17.81 0.44
CA SER A 155 8.27 -18.94 0.01
C SER A 155 9.20 -19.46 1.10
N GLN A 156 9.53 -18.62 2.09
CA GLN A 156 10.36 -19.04 3.22
C GLN A 156 9.62 -19.97 4.19
N ILE A 157 8.29 -20.10 4.08
CA ILE A 157 7.50 -21.00 4.94
C ILE A 157 7.69 -22.44 4.43
N THR A 158 8.30 -23.29 5.26
CA THR A 158 8.51 -24.71 4.93
C THR A 158 7.40 -25.60 5.48
N ASP A 159 6.69 -25.14 6.52
CA ASP A 159 5.56 -25.88 7.08
C ASP A 159 4.59 -24.90 7.73
N ILE A 160 3.30 -25.21 7.65
CA ILE A 160 2.24 -24.44 8.28
C ILE A 160 1.16 -25.40 8.78
N THR A 161 0.81 -25.29 10.07
CA THR A 161 -0.17 -26.17 10.70
C THR A 161 -1.14 -25.41 11.58
N ALA A 162 -2.36 -25.92 11.67
CA ALA A 162 -3.35 -25.44 12.61
C ALA A 162 -3.23 -26.25 13.91
N ASP A 163 -3.03 -25.57 15.03
CA ASP A 163 -2.96 -26.18 16.36
C ASP A 163 -4.30 -25.93 17.06
N GLY A 164 -5.28 -26.76 16.74
CA GLY A 164 -6.67 -26.53 17.15
C GLY A 164 -7.31 -25.43 16.29
N ASP A 165 -8.33 -24.79 16.83
CA ASP A 165 -9.11 -23.78 16.07
C ASP A 165 -8.52 -22.36 16.13
N HIS A 166 -7.61 -22.08 17.07
CA HIS A 166 -7.21 -20.70 17.35
C HIS A 166 -5.71 -20.45 17.40
N GLN A 167 -4.91 -21.38 16.87
CA GLN A 167 -3.47 -21.15 16.77
C GLN A 167 -2.93 -21.72 15.46
N VAL A 168 -2.03 -20.96 14.83
CA VAL A 168 -1.33 -21.38 13.61
C VAL A 168 0.16 -21.33 13.90
N THR A 169 0.87 -22.41 13.54
CA THR A 169 2.32 -22.49 13.64
C THR A 169 2.91 -22.48 12.23
N MET A 170 3.84 -21.58 11.97
CA MET A 170 4.58 -21.49 10.70
C MET A 170 6.06 -21.71 10.96
N VAL A 171 6.65 -22.64 10.22
CA VAL A 171 8.10 -22.92 10.29
C VAL A 171 8.75 -22.35 9.04
N LEU A 172 9.82 -21.59 9.23
CA LEU A 172 10.56 -20.94 8.13
C LEU A 172 11.83 -21.73 7.80
N GLU A 173 12.36 -21.55 6.60
CA GLU A 173 13.61 -22.17 6.17
C GLU A 173 14.81 -21.68 6.99
N GLY A 174 14.70 -20.49 7.61
CA GLY A 174 15.72 -19.91 8.48
C GLY A 174 15.13 -18.82 9.34
N PRO A 175 15.85 -18.34 10.36
CA PRO A 175 15.32 -17.31 11.25
C PRO A 175 15.01 -15.99 10.53
N ASN A 176 13.85 -15.40 10.84
CA ASN A 176 13.45 -14.09 10.33
C ASN A 176 12.65 -13.36 11.40
N ALA A 177 13.30 -12.44 12.11
CA ALA A 177 12.67 -11.67 13.19
C ALA A 177 11.57 -10.73 12.68
N ASP A 178 11.59 -10.41 11.39
CA ASP A 178 10.61 -9.50 10.76
C ASP A 178 9.43 -10.26 10.14
N PHE A 179 9.36 -11.59 10.29
CA PHE A 179 8.32 -12.38 9.66
C PHE A 179 6.89 -11.89 9.96
N PRO A 180 6.56 -11.47 11.20
CA PRO A 180 5.20 -10.96 11.46
C PRO A 180 4.83 -9.71 10.66
N TYR A 181 5.80 -8.89 10.25
CA TYR A 181 5.52 -7.74 9.36
C TYR A 181 5.04 -8.22 8.00
N LEU A 182 5.58 -9.34 7.50
CA LEU A 182 5.20 -9.89 6.20
C LEU A 182 3.75 -10.34 6.18
N MET A 183 3.22 -10.73 7.32
CA MET A 183 1.83 -11.18 7.44
C MET A 183 0.81 -10.04 7.30
N SER A 184 1.27 -8.78 7.23
CA SER A 184 0.42 -7.63 6.92
C SER A 184 0.32 -7.32 5.43
N ASP A 185 1.01 -8.08 4.57
CA ASP A 185 1.01 -7.83 3.13
C ASP A 185 -0.40 -7.99 2.56
N TYR A 186 -0.80 -7.07 1.70
CA TYR A 186 -2.18 -6.96 1.21
C TYR A 186 -2.68 -8.18 0.41
N HIS A 187 -1.77 -9.03 -0.06
CA HIS A 187 -2.18 -10.28 -0.71
C HIS A 187 -2.60 -11.37 0.29
N LEU A 188 -2.21 -11.22 1.56
CA LEU A 188 -2.38 -12.29 2.55
C LEU A 188 -3.68 -12.17 3.35
N GLY A 189 -4.70 -11.54 2.76
CA GLY A 189 -6.04 -11.47 3.36
C GLY A 189 -6.65 -12.85 3.52
N ILE A 190 -7.23 -13.11 4.72
CA ILE A 190 -7.76 -14.43 5.05
C ILE A 190 -9.12 -14.64 4.42
N CYS A 191 -9.27 -15.76 3.71
CA CYS A 191 -10.49 -16.21 3.05
C CYS A 191 -11.03 -17.48 3.72
N PRO A 192 -12.33 -17.77 3.60
CA PRO A 192 -12.86 -19.02 4.16
C PRO A 192 -12.30 -20.25 3.42
N ALA A 193 -11.89 -21.24 4.18
CA ALA A 193 -11.45 -22.52 3.62
C ALA A 193 -12.64 -23.36 3.18
N ASN A 194 -12.47 -24.02 2.05
CA ASN A 194 -13.39 -25.05 1.57
C ASN A 194 -13.03 -26.40 2.21
N ASP A 195 -13.94 -27.37 2.14
CA ASP A 195 -13.73 -28.69 2.73
C ASP A 195 -12.52 -29.43 2.11
N ASP A 196 -12.15 -29.08 0.87
CA ASP A 196 -11.01 -29.70 0.18
C ASP A 196 -9.66 -29.01 0.46
N GLY A 197 -9.65 -28.01 1.33
CA GLY A 197 -8.43 -27.27 1.71
C GLY A 197 -8.08 -26.11 0.78
N THR A 198 -8.87 -25.88 -0.27
CA THR A 198 -8.74 -24.66 -1.08
C THR A 198 -9.46 -23.51 -0.35
N ILE A 199 -9.36 -22.28 -0.89
CA ILE A 199 -10.08 -21.14 -0.32
C ILE A 199 -11.11 -20.59 -1.30
N ASP A 200 -12.15 -19.98 -0.74
CA ASP A 200 -13.17 -19.27 -1.51
C ASP A 200 -12.64 -17.86 -1.79
N THR A 201 -12.13 -17.64 -2.98
CA THR A 201 -11.63 -16.33 -3.39
C THR A 201 -12.66 -15.48 -4.10
N GLN A 202 -13.70 -16.10 -4.69
CA GLN A 202 -14.57 -15.40 -5.65
C GLN A 202 -15.85 -14.85 -5.06
N SER A 203 -16.31 -15.37 -3.92
CA SER A 203 -17.52 -14.83 -3.27
C SER A 203 -17.33 -13.47 -2.63
N GLY A 204 -16.07 -13.07 -2.39
CA GLY A 204 -15.76 -11.85 -1.66
C GLY A 204 -15.94 -11.97 -0.16
N LEU A 205 -16.23 -13.17 0.36
CA LEU A 205 -16.35 -13.40 1.80
C LEU A 205 -15.02 -13.11 2.51
N GLY A 206 -15.11 -12.44 3.63
CA GLY A 206 -13.97 -12.12 4.48
C GLY A 206 -14.47 -11.77 5.87
N THR A 207 -13.59 -11.25 6.69
CA THR A 207 -13.88 -10.84 8.07
C THR A 207 -13.92 -9.31 8.21
N GLY A 208 -13.82 -8.59 7.10
CA GLY A 208 -13.67 -7.14 7.08
C GLY A 208 -14.90 -6.35 7.49
N GLY A 209 -14.75 -5.04 7.53
CA GLY A 209 -15.80 -4.12 7.99
C GLY A 209 -16.98 -3.99 7.02
N TYR A 210 -16.82 -4.43 5.79
CA TYR A 210 -17.84 -4.33 4.76
C TYR A 210 -17.99 -5.65 4.03
N LYS A 211 -19.22 -5.95 3.60
CA LYS A 211 -19.61 -7.18 2.89
C LYS A 211 -19.86 -6.85 1.44
N LEU A 212 -19.42 -7.71 0.54
CA LEU A 212 -19.61 -7.50 -0.90
C LEU A 212 -21.09 -7.58 -1.27
N GLU A 213 -21.58 -6.60 -2.02
CA GLU A 213 -22.91 -6.61 -2.62
C GLU A 213 -22.84 -6.79 -4.15
N SER A 214 -21.90 -6.07 -4.81
CA SER A 214 -21.68 -6.26 -6.25
C SER A 214 -20.24 -5.90 -6.61
N PHE A 215 -19.71 -6.57 -7.64
CA PHE A 215 -18.37 -6.35 -8.14
C PHE A 215 -18.38 -6.43 -9.67
N ASP A 216 -18.00 -5.32 -10.31
CA ASP A 216 -17.88 -5.20 -11.76
C ASP A 216 -16.42 -4.82 -12.04
N PRO A 217 -15.55 -5.78 -12.44
CA PRO A 217 -14.11 -5.53 -12.59
C PRO A 217 -13.80 -4.37 -13.52
N GLY A 218 -12.91 -3.48 -13.07
CA GLY A 218 -12.50 -2.31 -13.82
C GLY A 218 -13.54 -1.20 -13.90
N VAL A 219 -14.63 -1.32 -13.14
CA VAL A 219 -15.74 -0.34 -13.19
C VAL A 219 -16.16 0.07 -11.77
N ARG A 220 -16.71 -0.88 -10.98
CA ARG A 220 -17.43 -0.49 -9.75
C ARG A 220 -17.52 -1.66 -8.77
N THR A 221 -17.37 -1.35 -7.49
CA THR A 221 -17.64 -2.27 -6.39
C THR A 221 -18.61 -1.61 -5.41
N LEU A 222 -19.62 -2.33 -4.97
CA LEU A 222 -20.51 -1.88 -3.90
C LEU A 222 -20.40 -2.85 -2.73
N THR A 223 -20.15 -2.29 -1.54
CA THR A 223 -20.11 -3.07 -0.30
C THR A 223 -21.06 -2.42 0.72
N VAL A 224 -21.53 -3.22 1.67
CA VAL A 224 -22.43 -2.77 2.73
C VAL A 224 -21.83 -3.13 4.09
N ARG A 225 -22.15 -2.34 5.11
CA ARG A 225 -21.61 -2.53 6.46
C ARG A 225 -21.80 -3.97 6.95
N ASN A 226 -20.74 -4.51 7.53
CA ASN A 226 -20.78 -5.77 8.29
C ASN A 226 -21.22 -5.43 9.72
N PRO A 227 -22.46 -5.78 10.11
CA PRO A 227 -22.92 -5.43 11.46
C PRO A 227 -22.18 -6.17 12.57
N ASN A 228 -21.54 -7.28 12.24
CA ASN A 228 -20.81 -8.11 13.20
C ASN A 228 -19.31 -7.94 13.11
N TYR A 229 -18.82 -6.77 12.58
CA TYR A 229 -17.39 -6.55 12.47
C TYR A 229 -16.72 -6.57 13.85
N TRP A 230 -15.68 -7.37 13.95
CA TRP A 230 -14.99 -7.62 15.23
C TRP A 230 -14.20 -6.40 15.75
N LYS A 231 -13.81 -5.44 14.87
CA LYS A 231 -13.16 -4.21 15.33
C LYS A 231 -14.23 -3.23 15.83
N UNK A 232 -14.43 -3.16 16.95
CA UNK A 232 -15.42 -2.39 17.56
C UNK A 232 -15.28 -0.94 17.29
N GLY A 233 -16.23 -0.34 16.83
CA GLY A 233 -16.30 1.09 16.52
C GLY A 233 -15.78 1.47 15.15
N ARG A 234 -15.63 0.54 14.26
CA ARG A 234 -15.21 0.73 12.87
C ARG A 234 -16.38 0.48 11.92
N ALA A 235 -16.14 0.61 10.61
CA ALA A 235 -17.15 0.50 9.55
C ALA A 235 -18.25 1.55 9.77
N HIS A 236 -17.87 2.81 9.60
CA HIS A 236 -18.75 3.96 9.95
C HIS A 236 -19.88 4.16 8.96
N PHE A 237 -19.68 3.90 7.67
CA PHE A 237 -20.68 4.11 6.62
C PHE A 237 -21.64 2.91 6.54
N ASP A 238 -22.86 3.14 6.06
CA ASP A 238 -23.80 2.04 5.77
C ASP A 238 -23.36 1.26 4.56
N SER A 239 -22.74 1.95 3.58
CA SER A 239 -22.24 1.33 2.34
C SER A 239 -21.05 2.11 1.79
N VAL A 240 -20.27 1.44 0.95
CA VAL A 240 -19.16 2.06 0.23
C VAL A 240 -19.32 1.74 -1.26
N GLU A 241 -19.38 2.77 -2.07
CA GLU A 241 -19.31 2.64 -3.52
C GLU A 241 -17.90 3.02 -3.95
N THR A 242 -17.19 2.09 -4.56
CA THR A 242 -15.84 2.30 -5.08
C THR A 242 -15.89 2.27 -6.60
N LEU A 243 -15.53 3.37 -7.23
CA LEU A 243 -15.50 3.52 -8.69
C LEU A 243 -14.05 3.52 -9.17
N PHE A 244 -13.78 2.87 -10.29
CA PHE A 244 -12.54 3.08 -10.99
C PHE A 244 -12.74 4.22 -11.99
N ILE A 245 -12.00 5.30 -11.80
CA ILE A 245 -12.00 6.44 -12.74
C ILE A 245 -10.54 6.79 -13.02
N SER A 246 -10.07 6.48 -14.22
CA SER A 246 -8.67 6.71 -14.59
C SER A 246 -8.35 8.21 -14.76
N ASP A 247 -9.29 8.98 -15.32
CA ASP A 247 -9.06 10.39 -15.62
C ASP A 247 -9.06 11.23 -14.33
N THR A 248 -7.92 11.90 -14.07
CA THR A 248 -7.73 12.73 -12.88
C THR A 248 -8.71 13.89 -12.83
N GLY A 249 -8.94 14.54 -13.98
CA GLY A 249 -9.90 15.65 -14.07
C GLY A 249 -11.30 15.21 -13.71
N ALA A 250 -11.71 14.03 -14.18
CA ALA A 250 -13.04 13.49 -13.85
C ALA A 250 -13.15 13.21 -12.34
N ARG A 251 -12.11 12.63 -11.71
CA ARG A 251 -12.13 12.42 -10.26
C ARG A 251 -12.22 13.75 -9.50
N GLU A 252 -11.38 14.74 -9.87
CA GLU A 252 -11.38 16.05 -9.21
C GLU A 252 -12.72 16.77 -9.40
N ASN A 253 -13.29 16.71 -10.60
CA ASN A 253 -14.58 17.33 -10.87
C ASN A 253 -15.71 16.66 -10.07
N GLY A 254 -15.70 15.31 -9.99
CA GLY A 254 -16.67 14.58 -9.17
C GLY A 254 -16.62 14.97 -7.69
N LEU A 255 -15.39 15.17 -7.17
CA LEU A 255 -15.21 15.65 -5.79
C LEU A 255 -15.74 17.08 -5.63
N MET A 256 -15.43 17.96 -6.59
CA MET A 256 -15.85 19.37 -6.52
C MET A 256 -17.37 19.56 -6.70
N SER A 257 -18.05 18.62 -7.35
CA SER A 257 -19.50 18.69 -7.59
C SER A 257 -20.30 17.91 -6.54
N ASP A 258 -19.64 17.37 -5.52
CA ASP A 258 -20.28 16.53 -4.46
C ASP A 258 -20.85 15.21 -5.00
N GLU A 259 -20.39 14.75 -6.16
CA GLU A 259 -20.73 13.41 -6.68
C GLU A 259 -19.89 12.34 -6.00
N LEU A 260 -18.68 12.73 -5.54
CA LEU A 260 -17.73 11.85 -4.85
C LEU A 260 -17.36 12.46 -3.50
N ASP A 261 -17.03 11.60 -2.58
CA ASP A 261 -16.55 11.98 -1.23
C ASP A 261 -15.06 11.76 -1.02
N UNK A 262 -14.42 10.93 -1.74
CA UNK A 262 -13.03 10.60 -1.71
C UNK A 262 -12.57 10.38 -3.09
N ILE A 263 -11.40 10.83 -3.26
CA ILE A 263 -10.63 10.46 -4.47
C ILE A 263 -9.18 10.19 -4.09
N THR A 264 -8.52 9.30 -4.84
CA THR A 264 -7.07 9.11 -4.70
C THR A 264 -6.35 9.83 -5.84
N SER A 265 -5.07 10.12 -5.62
CA SER A 265 -4.15 10.62 -6.65
C SER A 265 -4.69 11.84 -7.41
N PRO A 266 -5.08 12.92 -6.70
CA PRO A 266 -5.31 14.18 -7.42
C PRO A 266 -3.99 14.63 -8.03
N ALA A 267 -4.06 15.47 -9.07
CA ALA A 267 -2.84 15.99 -9.65
C ALA A 267 -2.10 16.87 -8.62
N ALA A 268 -0.80 16.69 -8.52
CA ALA A 268 0.00 17.49 -7.60
C ALA A 268 -0.15 18.99 -7.90
N ALA A 269 -0.26 19.34 -9.20
CA ALA A 269 -0.45 20.72 -9.63
C ALA A 269 -1.76 21.36 -9.13
N THR A 270 -2.80 20.55 -8.91
CA THR A 270 -4.11 21.06 -8.46
C THR A 270 -4.34 20.86 -6.96
N ALA A 271 -3.55 20.02 -6.30
CA ALA A 271 -3.75 19.67 -4.88
C ALA A 271 -3.83 20.90 -3.97
N GLY A 272 -2.93 21.88 -4.19
CA GLY A 272 -2.94 23.13 -3.41
C GLY A 272 -4.20 23.97 -3.61
N ARG A 273 -4.79 23.92 -4.80
CA ARG A 273 -6.05 24.60 -5.10
C ARG A 273 -7.24 23.87 -4.47
N LEU A 274 -7.23 22.53 -4.54
CA LEU A 274 -8.28 21.72 -3.92
C LEU A 274 -8.30 21.95 -2.39
N ALA A 275 -7.12 22.02 -1.78
CA ALA A 275 -7.00 22.22 -0.32
C ALA A 275 -7.58 23.55 0.15
N LYS A 276 -7.72 24.53 -0.74
CA LYS A 276 -8.29 25.85 -0.41
C LYS A 276 -9.82 25.89 -0.54
N ARG A 277 -10.44 24.85 -1.10
CA ARG A 277 -11.90 24.81 -1.25
C ARG A 277 -12.56 24.43 0.08
N PRO A 278 -13.60 25.18 0.49
CA PRO A 278 -14.33 24.79 1.70
C PRO A 278 -14.89 23.38 1.58
N GLY A 279 -14.72 22.57 2.61
CA GLY A 279 -15.24 21.20 2.66
C GLY A 279 -14.32 20.15 2.05
N ILE A 280 -13.20 20.54 1.45
CA ILE A 280 -12.23 19.61 0.89
C ILE A 280 -10.94 19.65 1.72
N GLU A 281 -10.43 18.49 2.05
CA GLU A 281 -9.16 18.35 2.76
C GLU A 281 -8.23 17.44 1.94
N VAL A 282 -6.97 17.86 1.81
CA VAL A 282 -5.96 17.10 1.08
C VAL A 282 -5.00 16.48 2.09
N PHE A 283 -4.94 15.15 2.08
CA PHE A 283 -4.01 14.39 2.92
C PHE A 283 -2.85 13.87 2.05
N TYR A 284 -1.64 14.04 2.54
CA TYR A 284 -0.50 13.35 1.93
C TYR A 284 0.45 12.91 3.04
N THR A 285 1.21 11.87 2.76
CA THR A 285 2.15 11.32 3.72
C THR A 285 3.35 10.74 2.99
N ASN A 286 4.51 10.84 3.62
CA ASN A 286 5.72 10.18 3.14
C ASN A 286 5.73 8.75 3.70
N GLY A 287 5.48 7.79 2.82
CA GLY A 287 5.47 6.38 3.16
C GLY A 287 6.59 5.64 2.45
N ASN A 288 6.35 4.36 2.18
CA ASN A 288 7.31 3.53 1.46
C ASN A 288 7.03 3.48 -0.05
N GLN A 289 5.98 4.16 -0.51
CA GLN A 289 5.72 4.27 -1.94
C GLN A 289 6.80 5.13 -2.58
N HIS A 290 7.36 4.67 -3.69
CA HIS A 290 8.43 5.39 -4.36
C HIS A 290 8.38 5.19 -5.88
N CYS A 291 8.75 6.23 -6.59
CA CYS A 291 8.84 6.22 -8.04
C CYS A 291 10.21 5.69 -8.47
N THR A 292 10.22 4.74 -9.38
CA THR A 292 11.46 4.16 -9.92
C THR A 292 11.41 4.11 -11.45
N LEU A 293 12.59 4.04 -12.04
CA LEU A 293 12.79 3.80 -13.46
C LEU A 293 13.57 2.48 -13.60
N PRO A 294 12.89 1.34 -13.49
CA PRO A 294 13.56 0.04 -13.55
C PRO A 294 14.25 -0.19 -14.88
N MET A 295 15.44 -0.76 -14.82
CA MET A 295 16.24 -1.14 -15.98
C MET A 295 16.59 -2.62 -15.86
N LEU A 296 16.30 -3.40 -16.90
CA LEU A 296 16.62 -4.83 -16.89
C LEU A 296 18.14 -5.01 -17.08
N ASN A 297 18.83 -5.30 -16.00
CA ASN A 297 20.31 -5.35 -15.99
C ASN A 297 20.92 -6.59 -16.68
N ASN A 298 20.09 -7.50 -17.15
CA ASN A 298 20.54 -8.66 -17.93
C ASN A 298 20.36 -8.45 -19.45
N VAL A 299 19.95 -7.24 -19.86
CA VAL A 299 19.66 -6.94 -21.28
C VAL A 299 20.45 -5.67 -21.68
N SER A 300 21.04 -5.69 -22.86
CA SER A 300 21.72 -4.50 -23.42
C SER A 300 20.70 -3.36 -23.60
N PRO A 301 21.05 -2.12 -23.28
CA PRO A 301 22.39 -1.65 -22.85
C PRO A 301 22.55 -1.64 -21.33
N PHE A 302 21.53 -2.05 -20.55
CA PHE A 302 21.53 -1.93 -19.08
C PHE A 302 22.41 -2.98 -18.38
N ASN A 303 22.90 -3.98 -19.13
CA ASN A 303 23.87 -4.94 -18.62
C ASN A 303 25.28 -4.33 -18.51
N ASP A 304 25.46 -3.07 -18.94
CA ASP A 304 26.67 -2.29 -18.70
C ASP A 304 26.38 -1.29 -17.56
N ASN A 305 27.04 -1.50 -16.42
CA ASN A 305 26.83 -0.64 -15.26
C ASN A 305 27.22 0.83 -15.54
N ASN A 306 28.12 1.09 -16.48
CA ASN A 306 28.46 2.47 -16.84
C ASN A 306 27.27 3.17 -17.50
N VAL A 307 26.48 2.45 -18.30
CA VAL A 307 25.22 3.00 -18.86
C VAL A 307 24.25 3.35 -17.74
N VAL A 308 24.07 2.43 -16.77
CA VAL A 308 23.19 2.66 -15.64
C VAL A 308 23.64 3.89 -14.83
N MET A 309 24.94 4.00 -14.57
CA MET A 309 25.50 5.15 -13.83
C MET A 309 25.35 6.46 -14.61
N ALA A 310 25.51 6.43 -15.93
CA ALA A 310 25.27 7.61 -16.75
C ALA A 310 23.83 8.11 -16.59
N LEU A 311 22.87 7.20 -16.66
CA LEU A 311 21.44 7.53 -16.49
C LEU A 311 21.16 8.08 -15.09
N LYS A 312 21.74 7.47 -14.06
CA LYS A 312 21.55 7.90 -12.66
C LYS A 312 22.07 9.32 -12.41
N HIS A 313 23.07 9.77 -13.16
CA HIS A 313 23.58 11.15 -13.05
C HIS A 313 22.91 12.11 -14.04
N ALA A 314 22.23 11.58 -15.06
CA ALA A 314 21.56 12.40 -16.08
C ALA A 314 20.14 12.85 -15.66
N ILE A 315 19.58 12.28 -14.61
CA ILE A 315 18.24 12.63 -14.12
C ILE A 315 18.33 13.74 -13.06
N ASN A 316 17.55 14.79 -13.24
CA ASN A 316 17.47 15.89 -12.27
C ASN A 316 16.24 15.67 -11.34
N ARG A 317 16.47 14.94 -10.24
CA ARG A 317 15.43 14.60 -9.28
C ARG A 317 14.81 15.82 -8.59
N GLN A 318 15.64 16.87 -8.38
CA GLN A 318 15.15 18.12 -7.77
C GLN A 318 14.13 18.80 -8.68
N GLU A 319 14.41 18.81 -9.99
CA GLU A 319 13.48 19.36 -10.96
C GLU A 319 12.15 18.60 -11.01
N TRP A 320 12.22 17.26 -10.91
CA TRP A 320 11.01 16.44 -10.80
C TRP A 320 10.20 16.79 -9.54
N LEU A 321 10.88 16.93 -8.39
CA LEU A 321 10.21 17.29 -7.15
C LEU A 321 9.46 18.63 -7.28
N GLU A 322 10.09 19.61 -7.91
CA GLU A 322 9.53 20.94 -8.04
C GLU A 322 8.43 21.04 -9.11
N LYS A 323 8.67 20.46 -10.29
CA LYS A 323 7.81 20.67 -11.47
C LYS A 323 6.72 19.61 -11.63
N ILE A 324 6.97 18.37 -11.19
CA ILE A 324 6.01 17.28 -11.34
C ILE A 324 5.22 17.07 -10.04
N TRP A 325 5.92 17.08 -8.90
CA TRP A 325 5.31 16.78 -7.61
C TRP A 325 4.93 18.02 -6.81
N PHE A 326 5.32 19.22 -7.27
CA PHE A 326 4.98 20.50 -6.62
C PHE A 326 5.28 20.47 -5.12
N GLY A 327 6.33 19.75 -4.73
CA GLY A 327 6.74 19.61 -3.34
C GLY A 327 6.02 18.51 -2.55
N TYR A 328 5.05 17.81 -3.14
CA TYR A 328 4.31 16.73 -2.48
C TYR A 328 5.03 15.39 -2.57
N ALA A 329 6.36 15.41 -2.37
CA ALA A 329 7.19 14.21 -2.41
C ALA A 329 8.51 14.51 -1.69
N SER A 330 9.37 13.52 -1.58
CA SER A 330 10.75 13.70 -1.09
C SER A 330 11.71 13.03 -2.07
N LEU A 331 12.97 13.46 -2.05
CA LEU A 331 13.98 12.93 -2.98
C LEU A 331 14.32 11.48 -2.65
N GLY A 332 14.31 10.63 -3.66
CA GLY A 332 14.91 9.31 -3.62
C GLY A 332 16.42 9.38 -3.88
N ASN A 333 17.12 8.28 -3.64
CA ASN A 333 18.57 8.23 -3.84
C ASN A 333 19.04 6.86 -4.35
N ASP A 334 18.24 6.26 -5.25
CA ASP A 334 18.49 4.91 -5.77
C ASP A 334 18.55 3.85 -4.67
N ILE A 335 17.86 4.13 -3.57
CA ILE A 335 17.74 3.23 -2.43
C ILE A 335 16.27 2.81 -2.37
N PRO A 336 15.96 1.53 -2.49
CA PRO A 336 14.56 1.09 -2.51
C PRO A 336 13.88 1.15 -1.14
N ILE A 337 14.66 1.39 -0.08
CA ILE A 337 14.14 1.46 1.29
C ILE A 337 13.72 2.91 1.56
N GLY A 338 12.43 3.11 1.85
CA GLY A 338 11.85 4.43 2.05
C GLY A 338 12.29 5.13 3.35
N PRO A 339 12.10 6.46 3.43
CA PRO A 339 12.54 7.22 4.61
C PRO A 339 11.90 6.80 5.93
N ALA A 340 10.71 6.22 5.91
CA ALA A 340 10.01 5.78 7.11
C ALA A 340 10.52 4.44 7.65
N ASN A 341 11.37 3.75 6.89
CA ASN A 341 11.82 2.40 7.24
C ASN A 341 13.08 2.48 8.12
N ARG A 342 13.09 1.70 9.20
CA ARG A 342 14.21 1.68 10.17
C ARG A 342 15.54 1.22 9.58
N TYR A 343 15.52 0.56 8.43
CA TYR A 343 16.73 0.08 7.74
C TYR A 343 17.23 1.06 6.67
N ARG A 344 16.62 2.23 6.58
CA ARG A 344 17.02 3.25 5.59
C ARG A 344 18.44 3.75 5.90
N ALA A 345 19.32 3.65 4.92
CA ALA A 345 20.65 4.24 5.02
C ALA A 345 20.55 5.77 5.12
N THR A 346 21.35 6.35 5.96
CA THR A 346 21.42 7.81 6.12
C THR A 346 22.16 8.46 4.95
N ASN A 347 22.01 9.78 4.81
CA ASN A 347 22.78 10.51 3.79
C ASN A 347 24.29 10.56 4.08
N GLU A 348 24.69 10.28 5.32
CA GLU A 348 26.12 10.14 5.67
C GLU A 348 26.68 8.81 5.14
N GLU A 349 25.87 7.75 5.20
CA GLU A 349 26.25 6.44 4.71
C GLU A 349 26.19 6.35 3.17
N ILE A 350 25.15 6.94 2.57
CA ILE A 350 24.97 6.97 1.10
C ILE A 350 24.60 8.40 0.72
N PRO A 351 25.62 9.22 0.34
CA PRO A 351 25.35 10.61 -0.05
C PRO A 351 24.35 10.74 -1.20
N GLN A 352 23.52 11.77 -1.14
CA GLN A 352 22.51 12.03 -2.17
C GLN A 352 23.17 12.13 -3.55
N ARG A 353 22.71 11.28 -4.48
CA ARG A 353 23.16 11.38 -5.87
C ARG A 353 22.43 12.54 -6.53
N GLU A 354 23.19 13.49 -7.02
CA GLU A 354 22.67 14.69 -7.67
C GLU A 354 22.78 14.58 -9.20
N TYR A 355 22.04 15.42 -9.89
CA TYR A 355 22.22 15.62 -11.33
C TYR A 355 23.63 16.13 -11.56
N ASP A 356 24.36 15.44 -12.45
CA ASP A 356 25.76 15.77 -12.72
C ASP A 356 26.08 15.39 -14.17
N LEU A 357 26.00 16.38 -15.03
CA LEU A 357 26.18 16.18 -16.47
C LEU A 357 27.61 15.70 -16.79
N ASP A 358 28.60 16.18 -16.06
CA ASP A 358 29.98 15.76 -16.31
C ASP A 358 30.20 14.29 -15.95
N LYS A 359 29.59 13.84 -14.84
CA LYS A 359 29.64 12.43 -14.50
C LYS A 359 28.85 11.58 -15.50
N ALA A 360 27.71 12.06 -15.96
CA ALA A 360 26.94 11.36 -16.99
C ALA A 360 27.79 11.14 -18.24
N LYS A 361 28.46 12.20 -18.72
CA LYS A 361 29.36 12.12 -19.87
C LYS A 361 30.56 11.19 -19.61
N TYR A 362 31.13 11.25 -18.42
CA TYR A 362 32.23 10.36 -18.01
C TYR A 362 31.80 8.89 -18.15
N TYR A 363 30.65 8.53 -17.58
CA TYR A 363 30.19 7.15 -17.63
C TYR A 363 29.80 6.71 -19.05
N MET A 364 29.29 7.62 -19.88
CA MET A 364 29.03 7.31 -21.31
C MET A 364 30.36 6.95 -22.00
N LYS A 365 31.42 7.72 -21.72
CA LYS A 365 32.73 7.45 -22.28
C LYS A 365 33.31 6.10 -21.78
N GLU A 366 33.14 5.81 -20.48
CA GLU A 366 33.59 4.52 -19.90
C GLU A 366 32.81 3.35 -20.53
N ALA A 367 31.56 3.56 -20.93
CA ALA A 367 30.76 2.56 -21.66
C ALA A 367 31.16 2.44 -23.14
N GLY A 368 32.13 3.26 -23.61
CA GLY A 368 32.56 3.28 -25.01
C GLY A 368 31.49 3.85 -25.95
N ARG A 369 30.63 4.73 -25.46
CA ARG A 369 29.49 5.26 -26.23
C ARG A 369 29.57 6.76 -26.39
N SER A 370 29.42 7.24 -27.62
CA SER A 370 29.26 8.66 -27.92
C SER A 370 27.77 9.06 -27.91
N SER A 371 26.89 8.10 -28.11
CA SER A 371 25.43 8.31 -28.02
C SER A 371 24.74 7.02 -27.56
N LEU A 372 23.52 7.19 -27.07
CA LEU A 372 22.68 6.08 -26.58
C LEU A 372 21.23 6.42 -26.85
N ASP A 373 20.54 5.58 -27.62
CA ASP A 373 19.11 5.75 -27.92
C ASP A 373 18.33 4.76 -27.07
N LEU A 374 17.36 5.26 -26.30
CA LEU A 374 16.55 4.48 -25.36
C LEU A 374 15.07 4.80 -25.54
N LYS A 375 14.22 3.83 -25.16
CA LYS A 375 12.77 4.05 -25.05
C LYS A 375 12.37 3.86 -23.59
N ILE A 376 11.52 4.78 -23.09
CA ILE A 376 10.95 4.64 -21.76
C ILE A 376 9.43 4.56 -21.89
N SER A 377 8.82 3.51 -21.32
CA SER A 377 7.37 3.33 -21.35
C SER A 377 6.73 4.02 -20.16
N VAL A 378 5.66 4.78 -20.39
CA VAL A 378 4.96 5.55 -19.35
C VAL A 378 3.45 5.38 -19.47
N ALA A 379 2.77 5.53 -18.35
CA ALA A 379 1.31 5.65 -18.26
C ALA A 379 0.96 6.33 -16.94
N ASP A 380 -0.17 7.04 -16.90
CA ASP A 380 -0.59 7.74 -15.68
C ASP A 380 -0.93 6.78 -14.54
N THR A 381 -1.19 5.51 -14.84
CA THR A 381 -1.34 4.49 -13.79
C THR A 381 -0.03 4.26 -13.01
N ALA A 382 1.14 4.56 -13.60
CA ALA A 382 2.41 4.49 -12.88
C ALA A 382 2.52 5.63 -11.85
N PHE A 383 2.32 6.85 -12.31
CA PHE A 383 2.06 8.04 -11.49
C PHE A 383 1.61 9.18 -12.40
N GLN A 384 0.80 10.04 -11.83
CA GLN A 384 0.21 11.17 -12.57
C GLN A 384 1.30 12.05 -13.19
N ASN A 385 1.16 12.35 -14.49
CA ASN A 385 2.12 13.14 -15.28
C ASN A 385 3.49 12.43 -15.43
N SER A 386 3.48 11.11 -15.49
CA SER A 386 4.71 10.33 -15.70
C SER A 386 5.37 10.67 -17.05
N ASP A 387 4.58 11.01 -18.06
CA ASP A 387 5.10 11.42 -19.35
C ASP A 387 5.86 12.77 -19.26
N ASP A 388 5.29 13.77 -18.58
CA ASP A 388 5.97 15.05 -18.37
C ASP A 388 7.29 14.86 -17.59
N ALA A 389 7.28 14.00 -16.59
CA ALA A 389 8.49 13.64 -15.83
C ALA A 389 9.56 13.07 -16.76
N CYS A 390 9.16 12.14 -17.65
CA CYS A 390 10.10 11.53 -18.59
C CYS A 390 10.57 12.51 -19.67
N VAL A 391 9.74 13.49 -20.03
CA VAL A 391 10.17 14.58 -20.94
C VAL A 391 11.26 15.43 -20.27
N LEU A 392 11.11 15.74 -18.97
CA LEU A 392 12.17 16.43 -18.23
C LEU A 392 13.46 15.59 -18.22
N PHE A 393 13.34 14.27 -18.01
CA PHE A 393 14.51 13.38 -18.06
C PHE A 393 15.16 13.37 -19.45
N GLN A 394 14.34 13.32 -20.51
CA GLN A 394 14.80 13.40 -21.89
C GLN A 394 15.67 14.66 -22.10
N GLU A 395 15.19 15.81 -21.59
CA GLU A 395 15.89 17.09 -21.74
C GLU A 395 17.21 17.13 -20.96
N THR A 396 17.22 16.63 -19.71
CA THR A 396 18.43 16.65 -18.88
C THR A 396 19.47 15.61 -19.34
N ALA A 397 19.05 14.53 -19.99
CA ALA A 397 19.93 13.48 -20.47
C ALA A 397 20.56 13.79 -21.83
N ARG A 398 19.88 14.59 -22.66
CA ARG A 398 20.31 14.88 -24.03
C ARG A 398 21.75 15.42 -24.12
N PRO A 399 22.18 16.39 -23.28
CA PRO A 399 23.56 16.91 -23.39
C PRO A 399 24.63 15.87 -23.08
N ALA A 400 24.29 14.73 -22.48
CA ALA A 400 25.23 13.62 -22.26
C ALA A 400 25.25 12.64 -23.44
N GLY A 401 24.53 12.92 -24.53
CA GLY A 401 24.43 12.04 -25.68
C GLY A 401 23.37 10.93 -25.49
N ILE A 402 22.51 11.07 -24.49
CA ILE A 402 21.46 10.07 -24.21
C ILE A 402 20.13 10.59 -24.78
N ASN A 403 19.62 9.90 -25.79
CA ASN A 403 18.39 10.25 -26.49
C ASN A 403 17.27 9.33 -26.01
N ILE A 404 16.32 9.87 -25.27
CA ILE A 404 15.21 9.11 -24.68
C ILE A 404 13.94 9.34 -25.49
N GLU A 405 13.33 8.28 -26.02
CA GLU A 405 12.01 8.34 -26.62
C GLU A 405 10.98 7.98 -25.55
N VAL A 406 10.05 8.87 -25.26
CA VAL A 406 8.97 8.63 -24.28
C VAL A 406 7.80 7.97 -25.02
N VAL A 407 7.42 6.76 -24.60
CA VAL A 407 6.39 5.96 -25.27
C VAL A 407 5.19 5.79 -24.32
N ARG A 408 4.09 6.47 -24.60
CA ARG A 408 2.85 6.32 -23.82
C ARG A 408 2.24 4.94 -24.08
N LYS A 409 1.81 4.30 -23.00
CA LYS A 409 1.15 3.00 -23.03
C LYS A 409 -0.26 3.12 -22.45
N PRO A 410 -1.18 2.24 -22.83
CA PRO A 410 -2.51 2.20 -22.19
C PRO A 410 -2.39 1.91 -20.69
N GLU A 411 -3.30 2.50 -19.91
CA GLU A 411 -3.35 2.23 -18.47
C GLU A 411 -3.81 0.81 -18.19
N ASP A 412 -4.87 0.38 -18.90
CA ASP A 412 -5.37 -1.00 -18.74
C ASP A 412 -4.29 -2.00 -19.17
N GLY A 413 -3.96 -2.90 -18.27
CA GLY A 413 -2.95 -3.93 -18.51
C GLY A 413 -1.50 -3.42 -18.42
N TYR A 414 -1.27 -2.19 -17.98
CA TYR A 414 0.10 -1.64 -17.89
C TYR A 414 1.02 -2.53 -17.05
N TRP A 415 0.55 -2.91 -15.88
CA TRP A 415 1.38 -3.71 -14.95
C TRP A 415 1.69 -5.10 -15.51
N SER A 416 0.74 -5.72 -16.16
CA SER A 416 0.93 -7.07 -16.72
C SER A 416 1.72 -7.07 -18.02
N ASN A 417 1.60 -6.03 -18.84
CA ASN A 417 2.15 -5.98 -20.19
C ASN A 417 3.44 -5.18 -20.31
N VAL A 418 3.68 -4.21 -19.47
CA VAL A 418 4.86 -3.33 -19.48
C VAL A 418 5.87 -3.68 -18.38
N UNK A 419 5.44 -3.79 -17.36
CA UNK A 419 6.30 -4.05 -16.23
C UNK A 419 7.11 -5.31 -16.30
N UNK A 420 6.74 -6.22 -17.00
CA UNK A 420 7.49 -7.42 -17.12
C UNK A 420 8.37 -7.47 -18.29
N UNK A 421 8.20 -6.61 -19.20
CA UNK A 421 8.95 -6.70 -20.43
C UNK A 421 9.67 -5.46 -20.75
N UNK A 422 9.43 -4.56 -20.05
CA UNK A 422 9.95 -3.36 -20.56
C UNK A 422 11.07 -2.78 -19.80
N UNK A 423 11.75 -2.25 -20.49
CA UNK A 423 12.85 -1.62 -20.01
C UNK A 423 12.60 -0.55 -19.02
N UNK A 424 12.21 0.29 -19.24
CA UNK A 424 12.04 1.33 -18.36
C UNK A 424 10.56 1.67 -18.29
N UNK A 425 10.20 1.45 -17.39
CA UNK A 425 8.86 1.79 -17.10
C UNK A 425 8.87 2.73 -15.94
N UNK A 426 8.21 3.56 -15.81
CA UNK A 426 8.04 4.28 -14.67
C UNK A 426 7.11 3.50 -13.88
N VAL A 427 7.46 3.26 -12.79
CA VAL A 427 6.58 2.57 -11.85
C VAL A 427 6.61 3.29 -10.50
N VAL A 428 5.49 3.25 -9.80
CA VAL A 428 5.44 3.59 -8.38
C VAL A 428 5.26 2.28 -7.63
N LEU A 429 6.20 2.00 -6.74
CA LEU A 429 6.20 0.78 -5.93
C LEU A 429 5.89 1.15 -4.47
N GLY A 430 5.00 0.39 -3.87
CA GLY A 430 4.77 0.45 -2.44
C GLY A 430 5.39 -0.77 -1.78
N TRP A 431 6.18 -0.56 -0.73
CA TRP A 431 6.80 -1.65 0.03
C TRP A 431 6.28 -1.64 1.46
N PRO A 432 6.04 -2.78 2.04
CA PRO A 432 5.79 -2.83 3.49
C PRO A 432 6.95 -2.20 4.26
N PRO A 433 6.68 -1.60 5.41
CA PRO A 433 7.71 -0.84 6.15
C PRO A 433 8.99 -1.61 6.49
N ASP A 434 8.92 -2.90 6.71
CA ASP A 434 10.06 -3.68 7.19
C ASP A 434 10.42 -4.89 6.32
N ARG A 435 10.04 -4.85 5.05
CA ARG A 435 10.39 -5.94 4.15
C ARG A 435 11.93 -5.97 3.95
N ARG A 436 12.55 -7.08 4.32
CA ARG A 436 13.90 -7.38 3.84
C ARG A 436 13.78 -7.57 2.33
N LEU A 437 14.51 -6.75 1.62
CA LEU A 437 14.58 -6.91 0.18
C LEU A 437 15.36 -8.19 -0.12
N ASP A 438 14.65 -9.25 -0.42
CA ASP A 438 15.23 -10.27 -1.27
C ASP A 438 15.33 -9.61 -2.65
N VAL A 439 16.39 -8.88 -2.84
CA VAL A 439 16.70 -8.31 -4.14
C VAL A 439 17.04 -9.49 -5.02
N GLN A 440 16.04 -9.99 -5.72
CA GLN A 440 16.34 -10.94 -6.79
C GLN A 440 17.26 -10.22 -7.77
N PRO A 441 18.36 -10.83 -8.18
CA PRO A 441 19.23 -10.22 -9.16
C PRO A 441 18.41 -9.83 -10.39
N GLY A 442 18.41 -8.54 -10.72
CA GLY A 442 17.67 -8.03 -11.87
C GLY A 442 16.67 -6.91 -11.58
N VAL A 443 16.44 -6.56 -10.30
CA VAL A 443 15.54 -5.47 -9.94
C VAL A 443 16.29 -4.42 -9.12
N LEU A 444 17.14 -3.63 -9.80
CA LEU A 444 17.75 -2.43 -9.23
C LEU A 444 17.80 -1.35 -10.30
#